data_fde06e9473fc9ff29d277cd3f026946c
#
_entry.id   fde06e9473fc9ff29d277cd3f026946c
#
_cell.length_a   1.000
_cell.length_b   1.000
_cell.length_c   1.000
_cell.angle_alpha   90.00
_cell.angle_beta   90.00
_cell.angle_gamma   90.00
#
_symmetry.space_group_name_H-M   'P 1'
#
loop_
_entity.id
_entity.type
_entity.pdbx_description
1 polymer ?
#
loop_
_entity_poly.entity_id
_entity_poly.type
_entity_poly.pdbx_seq_one_letter_code
_entity_poly.pdbx_strand_id
1 'polypeptide(L)'
;MDIKQKRRYIYSLGRKCGLVDDGNKSDDLHGFVYQLTLKESISELNDEQADIVIKQLQANLRAITPEVKAYISNAQISKIFGLMYEFAKLSPSAVTVKERLCGIIKKELGITVNPKYDIFKGFSERQGAELIDTIKRYVRAEKRRKERTDGKIK
;
A
#
# COMPACT_ATOMS: atom_id res chain seq x y z
N MET A 1 21.73 21.77 3.84
CA MET A 1 22.46 21.21 2.66
C MET A 1 23.16 22.34 1.93
N ASP A 2 24.45 22.23 1.74
CA ASP A 2 25.20 23.20 0.95
C ASP A 2 24.96 23.00 -0.56
N ILE A 3 25.39 23.94 -1.41
CA ILE A 3 25.15 23.86 -2.85
C ILE A 3 25.81 22.65 -3.50
N LYS A 4 26.92 22.15 -3.01
CA LYS A 4 27.60 20.95 -3.52
C LYS A 4 26.74 19.70 -3.21
N GLN A 5 26.20 19.63 -2.01
CA GLN A 5 25.31 18.55 -1.61
C GLN A 5 24.00 18.57 -2.42
N LYS A 6 23.42 19.76 -2.65
CA LYS A 6 22.22 19.91 -3.49
C LYS A 6 22.46 19.44 -4.91
N ARG A 7 23.58 19.78 -5.51
CA ARG A 7 23.96 19.34 -6.87
C ARG A 7 24.09 17.82 -6.95
N ARG A 8 24.73 17.19 -5.97
CA ARG A 8 24.82 15.71 -5.88
C ARG A 8 23.43 15.07 -5.70
N TYR A 9 22.60 15.70 -4.90
CA TYR A 9 21.24 15.23 -4.66
C TYR A 9 20.37 15.30 -5.92
N ILE A 10 20.52 16.33 -6.74
CA ILE A 10 19.88 16.45 -8.05
C ILE A 10 20.24 15.25 -8.95
N TYR A 11 21.50 14.87 -9.03
CA TYR A 11 21.93 13.68 -9.79
C TYR A 11 21.30 12.39 -9.25
N SER A 12 21.28 12.23 -7.93
CA SER A 12 20.66 11.07 -7.28
C SER A 12 19.17 10.98 -7.60
N LEU A 13 18.44 12.09 -7.48
CA LEU A 13 17.01 12.14 -7.83
C LEU A 13 16.77 11.91 -9.32
N GLY A 14 17.61 12.50 -10.18
CA GLY A 14 17.55 12.31 -11.62
C GLY A 14 17.70 10.84 -12.03
N ARG A 15 18.62 10.11 -11.39
CA ARG A 15 18.78 8.66 -11.61
C ARG A 15 17.53 7.89 -11.21
N LYS A 16 16.97 8.20 -10.06
CA LYS A 16 15.72 7.56 -9.59
C LYS A 16 14.53 7.84 -10.51
N CYS A 17 14.51 9.01 -11.16
CA CYS A 17 13.50 9.36 -12.15
C CYS A 17 13.79 8.80 -13.56
N GLY A 18 14.93 8.13 -13.77
CA GLY A 18 15.32 7.61 -15.07
C GLY A 18 15.79 8.66 -16.07
N LEU A 19 16.20 9.84 -15.60
CA LEU A 19 16.62 10.97 -16.43
C LEU A 19 18.13 11.02 -16.69
N VAL A 20 18.92 10.22 -16.00
CA VAL A 20 20.38 10.20 -16.15
C VAL A 20 20.82 9.06 -17.04
N ASP A 21 21.59 9.40 -18.09
CA ASP A 21 22.32 8.46 -18.92
C ASP A 21 23.81 8.64 -18.67
N ASP A 22 24.44 7.66 -18.04
CA ASP A 22 25.84 7.73 -17.59
C ASP A 22 26.86 7.90 -18.73
N GLY A 23 26.45 7.78 -20.00
CA GLY A 23 27.32 7.97 -21.17
C GLY A 23 27.13 9.29 -21.91
N ASN A 24 26.17 10.14 -21.51
CA ASN A 24 25.77 11.32 -22.29
C ASN A 24 25.69 12.59 -21.44
N LYS A 25 26.50 13.60 -21.82
CA LYS A 25 26.47 14.92 -21.13
C LYS A 25 25.22 15.75 -21.44
N SER A 26 24.47 15.39 -22.47
CA SER A 26 23.18 16.00 -22.80
C SER A 26 22.02 15.05 -22.52
N ASP A 27 22.04 14.46 -21.33
CA ASP A 27 20.98 13.58 -20.87
C ASP A 27 19.66 14.35 -20.59
N ASP A 28 18.61 13.60 -20.35
CA ASP A 28 17.28 14.17 -20.07
C ASP A 28 17.26 15.02 -18.78
N LEU A 29 18.15 14.74 -17.82
CA LEU A 29 18.28 15.54 -16.59
C LEU A 29 18.75 16.95 -16.89
N HIS A 30 19.77 17.13 -17.74
CA HIS A 30 20.25 18.46 -18.13
C HIS A 30 19.18 19.24 -18.92
N GLY A 31 18.44 18.57 -19.80
CA GLY A 31 17.28 19.14 -20.48
C GLY A 31 16.19 19.59 -19.53
N PHE A 32 15.89 18.78 -18.53
CA PHE A 32 14.92 19.09 -17.48
C PHE A 32 15.37 20.31 -16.65
N VAL A 33 16.62 20.35 -16.23
CA VAL A 33 17.20 21.49 -15.50
C VAL A 33 17.14 22.78 -16.32
N TYR A 34 17.45 22.69 -17.60
CA TYR A 34 17.38 23.83 -18.51
C TYR A 34 15.95 24.39 -18.63
N GLN A 35 14.95 23.54 -18.74
CA GLN A 35 13.55 23.99 -18.79
C GLN A 35 13.12 24.77 -17.55
N LEU A 36 13.66 24.42 -16.38
CA LEU A 36 13.30 25.07 -15.11
C LEU A 36 14.13 26.32 -14.80
N THR A 37 15.39 26.35 -15.22
CA THR A 37 16.38 27.37 -14.75
C THR A 37 17.05 28.14 -15.86
N LEU A 38 16.92 27.72 -17.11
CA LEU A 38 17.66 28.21 -18.28
C LEU A 38 19.20 28.05 -18.16
N LYS A 39 19.65 27.15 -17.28
CA LYS A 39 21.07 26.81 -17.10
C LYS A 39 21.37 25.47 -17.77
N GLU A 40 22.43 25.44 -18.56
CA GLU A 40 22.86 24.24 -19.31
C GLU A 40 23.56 23.21 -18.42
N SER A 41 24.13 23.64 -17.30
CA SER A 41 24.85 22.76 -16.39
C SER A 41 24.33 22.87 -14.96
N ILE A 42 24.27 21.73 -14.28
CA ILE A 42 23.92 21.67 -12.86
C ILE A 42 24.94 22.39 -12.00
N SER A 43 26.20 22.44 -12.45
CA SER A 43 27.26 23.19 -11.76
C SER A 43 27.06 24.73 -11.76
N GLU A 44 26.24 25.26 -12.66
CA GLU A 44 25.91 26.67 -12.77
C GLU A 44 24.74 27.12 -11.90
N LEU A 45 24.01 26.15 -11.30
CA LEU A 45 22.85 26.44 -10.45
C LEU A 45 23.27 27.16 -9.17
N ASN A 46 22.53 28.22 -8.85
CA ASN A 46 22.59 28.83 -7.52
C ASN A 46 21.74 28.07 -6.53
N ASP A 47 21.74 28.47 -5.27
CA ASP A 47 21.05 27.76 -4.18
C ASP A 47 19.53 27.69 -4.40
N GLU A 48 18.92 28.79 -4.81
CA GLU A 48 17.47 28.86 -5.10
C GLU A 48 17.07 27.99 -6.30
N GLN A 49 17.85 28.04 -7.37
CA GLN A 49 17.61 27.22 -8.57
C GLN A 49 17.76 25.74 -8.26
N ALA A 50 18.75 25.35 -7.46
CA ALA A 50 18.92 23.97 -7.02
C ALA A 50 17.72 23.49 -6.21
N ASP A 51 17.17 24.32 -5.33
CA ASP A 51 15.97 23.99 -4.55
C ASP A 51 14.73 23.79 -5.44
N ILE A 52 14.56 24.62 -6.45
CA ILE A 52 13.46 24.49 -7.43
C ILE A 52 13.56 23.15 -8.17
N VAL A 53 14.75 22.79 -8.64
CA VAL A 53 15.00 21.53 -9.35
C VAL A 53 14.75 20.32 -8.44
N ILE A 54 15.27 20.36 -7.22
CA ILE A 54 15.07 19.28 -6.22
C ILE A 54 13.58 19.09 -5.95
N LYS A 55 12.85 20.16 -5.69
CA LYS A 55 11.41 20.11 -5.41
C LYS A 55 10.63 19.49 -6.56
N GLN A 56 10.94 19.86 -7.80
CA GLN A 56 10.27 19.34 -8.98
C GLN A 56 10.63 17.86 -9.23
N LEU A 57 11.88 17.47 -9.05
CA LEU A 57 12.31 16.08 -9.16
C LEU A 57 11.65 15.18 -8.10
N GLN A 58 11.53 15.69 -6.88
CA GLN A 58 10.80 14.97 -5.81
C GLN A 58 9.32 14.77 -6.15
N ALA A 59 8.67 15.79 -6.73
CA ALA A 59 7.29 15.70 -7.18
C ALA A 59 7.13 14.67 -8.30
N ASN A 60 8.04 14.66 -9.27
CA ASN A 60 8.05 13.68 -10.36
C ASN A 60 8.30 12.27 -9.83
N LEU A 61 9.19 12.08 -8.87
CA LEU A 61 9.46 10.79 -8.27
C LEU A 61 8.23 10.23 -7.55
N ARG A 62 7.48 11.07 -6.83
CA ARG A 62 6.22 10.67 -6.19
C ARG A 62 5.16 10.25 -7.21
N ALA A 63 5.10 10.89 -8.36
CA ALA A 63 4.18 10.54 -9.45
C ALA A 63 4.56 9.21 -10.14
N ILE A 64 5.86 8.93 -10.26
CA ILE A 64 6.39 7.71 -10.88
C ILE A 64 6.37 6.53 -9.92
N THR A 65 6.71 6.78 -8.64
CA THR A 65 6.63 5.75 -7.61
C THR A 65 5.16 5.63 -7.22
N PRO A 66 4.48 4.55 -7.61
CA PRO A 66 3.17 4.32 -7.02
C PRO A 66 3.38 4.35 -5.51
N GLU A 67 2.51 5.05 -4.79
CA GLU A 67 2.45 4.90 -3.34
C GLU A 67 2.68 3.43 -3.05
N VAL A 68 3.68 3.09 -2.27
CA VAL A 68 3.85 1.73 -1.80
C VAL A 68 2.59 1.45 -0.99
N LYS A 69 1.55 1.00 -1.68
CA LYS A 69 0.38 0.46 -1.02
C LYS A 69 0.93 -0.67 -0.17
N ALA A 70 0.98 -0.44 1.13
CA ALA A 70 1.32 -1.50 2.04
C ALA A 70 0.28 -2.60 1.81
N TYR A 71 0.72 -3.69 1.19
CA TYR A 71 -0.14 -4.85 0.95
C TYR A 71 -0.42 -5.56 2.27
N ILE A 72 -1.54 -6.26 2.31
CA ILE A 72 -1.88 -7.11 3.43
C ILE A 72 -0.70 -8.02 3.80
N SER A 73 -0.36 -8.07 5.08
CA SER A 73 0.76 -8.90 5.57
C SER A 73 0.35 -10.35 5.79
N ASN A 74 1.33 -11.25 5.78
CA ASN A 74 1.09 -12.66 6.14
C ASN A 74 0.54 -12.80 7.57
N ALA A 75 0.96 -11.94 8.50
CA ALA A 75 0.44 -11.91 9.86
C ALA A 75 -1.05 -11.55 9.89
N GLN A 76 -1.49 -10.59 9.09
CA GLN A 76 -2.91 -10.25 8.95
C GLN A 76 -3.71 -11.38 8.34
N ILE A 77 -3.19 -12.03 7.28
CA ILE A 77 -3.84 -13.18 6.64
C ILE A 77 -4.03 -14.32 7.63
N SER A 78 -3.00 -14.66 8.39
CA SER A 78 -3.06 -15.68 9.44
C SER A 78 -4.08 -15.34 10.53
N LYS A 79 -4.14 -14.07 10.93
CA LYS A 79 -5.13 -13.59 11.90
C LYS A 79 -6.56 -13.71 11.38
N ILE A 80 -6.79 -13.36 10.12
CA ILE A 80 -8.10 -13.47 9.47
C ILE A 80 -8.57 -14.94 9.45
N PHE A 81 -7.73 -15.87 9.02
CA PHE A 81 -8.09 -17.28 9.01
C PHE A 81 -8.30 -17.84 10.41
N GLY A 82 -7.47 -17.47 11.38
CA GLY A 82 -7.65 -17.85 12.78
C GLY A 82 -9.01 -17.42 13.34
N LEU A 83 -9.42 -16.18 13.06
CA LEU A 83 -10.73 -15.66 13.44
C LEU A 83 -11.88 -16.36 12.69
N MET A 84 -11.69 -16.69 11.43
CA MET A 84 -12.68 -17.42 10.63
C MET A 84 -12.88 -18.86 11.15
N TYR A 85 -11.81 -19.54 11.57
CA TYR A 85 -11.92 -20.86 12.20
C TYR A 85 -12.65 -20.79 13.54
N GLU A 86 -12.38 -19.77 14.34
CA GLU A 86 -13.11 -19.51 15.59
C GLU A 86 -14.60 -19.26 15.32
N PHE A 87 -14.89 -18.42 14.32
CA PHE A 87 -16.26 -18.16 13.89
C PHE A 87 -16.98 -19.42 13.40
N ALA A 88 -16.29 -20.26 12.63
CA ALA A 88 -16.85 -21.53 12.14
C ALA A 88 -17.19 -22.53 13.28
N LYS A 89 -16.41 -22.52 14.36
CA LYS A 89 -16.72 -23.33 15.55
C LYS A 89 -17.96 -22.81 16.28
N LEU A 90 -18.14 -21.51 16.34
CA LEU A 90 -19.29 -20.87 17.00
C LEU A 90 -20.57 -20.96 16.16
N SER A 91 -20.43 -20.91 14.85
CA SER A 91 -21.52 -20.91 13.90
C SER A 91 -21.21 -21.88 12.74
N PRO A 92 -21.37 -23.20 12.96
CA PRO A 92 -21.10 -24.18 11.92
C PRO A 92 -21.93 -23.95 10.65
N SER A 93 -21.32 -24.17 9.50
CA SER A 93 -21.93 -24.01 8.18
C SER A 93 -21.52 -25.14 7.24
N ALA A 94 -22.36 -25.47 6.27
CA ALA A 94 -22.05 -26.44 5.22
C ALA A 94 -20.99 -25.91 4.22
N VAL A 95 -20.84 -24.58 4.10
CA VAL A 95 -19.82 -23.98 3.23
C VAL A 95 -18.45 -23.94 3.92
N THR A 96 -17.40 -24.02 3.12
CA THR A 96 -16.03 -23.97 3.64
C THR A 96 -15.72 -22.62 4.28
N VAL A 97 -14.74 -22.61 5.17
CA VAL A 97 -14.23 -21.36 5.79
C VAL A 97 -13.82 -20.33 4.73
N LYS A 98 -13.16 -20.78 3.69
CA LYS A 98 -12.70 -19.92 2.59
C LYS A 98 -13.84 -19.30 1.79
N GLU A 99 -14.86 -20.09 1.45
CA GLU A 99 -16.08 -19.62 0.78
C GLU A 99 -16.86 -18.62 1.64
N ARG A 100 -16.95 -18.91 2.94
CA ARG A 100 -17.60 -18.04 3.90
C ARG A 100 -16.90 -16.71 4.05
N LEU A 101 -15.58 -16.73 4.07
CA LEU A 101 -14.74 -15.51 4.07
C LEU A 101 -14.97 -14.70 2.80
N CYS A 102 -15.03 -15.32 1.63
CA CYS A 102 -15.36 -14.65 0.37
C CYS A 102 -16.71 -13.92 0.43
N GLY A 103 -17.70 -14.54 1.05
CA GLY A 103 -19.03 -13.94 1.28
C GLY A 103 -18.97 -12.71 2.18
N ILE A 104 -18.19 -12.76 3.25
CA ILE A 104 -17.98 -11.63 4.16
C ILE A 104 -17.26 -10.48 3.43
N ILE A 105 -16.22 -10.77 2.68
CA ILE A 105 -15.49 -9.79 1.89
C ILE A 105 -16.41 -9.06 0.90
N LYS A 106 -17.27 -9.80 0.21
CA LYS A 106 -18.24 -9.23 -0.72
C LYS A 106 -19.24 -8.31 -0.01
N LYS A 107 -19.77 -8.76 1.13
CA LYS A 107 -20.76 -8.01 1.91
C LYS A 107 -20.18 -6.73 2.50
N GLU A 108 -19.00 -6.81 3.11
CA GLU A 108 -18.42 -5.70 3.91
C GLU A 108 -17.51 -4.78 3.09
N LEU A 109 -16.78 -5.31 2.12
CA LEU A 109 -15.84 -4.54 1.29
C LEU A 109 -16.34 -4.33 -0.14
N GLY A 110 -17.40 -4.98 -0.55
CA GLY A 110 -17.93 -4.90 -1.91
C GLY A 110 -17.06 -5.55 -2.98
N ILE A 111 -16.09 -6.36 -2.57
CA ILE A 111 -15.12 -7.01 -3.47
C ILE A 111 -15.54 -8.46 -3.73
N THR A 112 -15.66 -8.83 -5.00
CA THR A 112 -15.91 -10.21 -5.41
C THR A 112 -14.57 -10.94 -5.58
N VAL A 113 -14.37 -11.99 -4.78
CA VAL A 113 -13.18 -12.85 -4.83
C VAL A 113 -13.58 -14.31 -5.08
N ASN A 114 -12.72 -15.04 -5.78
CA ASN A 114 -12.95 -16.45 -6.08
C ASN A 114 -12.15 -17.32 -5.09
N PRO A 115 -12.80 -18.25 -4.34
CA PRO A 115 -12.12 -19.10 -3.38
C PRO A 115 -11.11 -20.07 -3.99
N LYS A 116 -11.14 -20.30 -5.30
CA LYS A 116 -10.17 -21.13 -6.02
C LYS A 116 -8.80 -20.47 -6.20
N TYR A 117 -8.71 -19.15 -6.03
CA TYR A 117 -7.48 -18.37 -6.23
C TYR A 117 -7.04 -17.71 -4.92
N ASP A 118 -5.96 -16.95 -4.97
CA ASP A 118 -5.52 -16.13 -3.84
C ASP A 118 -6.55 -15.04 -3.55
N ILE A 119 -7.25 -15.17 -2.43
CA ILE A 119 -8.32 -14.26 -2.00
C ILE A 119 -7.78 -12.85 -1.78
N PHE A 120 -6.55 -12.73 -1.25
CA PHE A 120 -5.98 -11.47 -0.78
C PHE A 120 -5.09 -10.77 -1.80
N LYS A 121 -5.05 -11.27 -3.03
CA LYS A 121 -4.28 -10.63 -4.10
C LYS A 121 -4.75 -9.19 -4.33
N GLY A 122 -3.84 -8.24 -4.16
CA GLY A 122 -4.15 -6.83 -4.32
C GLY A 122 -4.81 -6.15 -3.11
N PHE A 123 -5.02 -6.85 -2.00
CA PHE A 123 -5.54 -6.25 -0.78
C PHE A 123 -4.50 -5.36 -0.12
N SER A 124 -4.93 -4.20 0.38
CA SER A 124 -4.10 -3.31 1.18
C SER A 124 -4.07 -3.74 2.64
N GLU A 125 -3.05 -3.27 3.36
CA GLU A 125 -2.95 -3.42 4.82
C GLU A 125 -4.19 -2.86 5.53
N ARG A 126 -4.70 -1.73 5.07
CA ARG A 126 -5.92 -1.11 5.58
C ARG A 126 -7.14 -2.02 5.42
N GLN A 127 -7.31 -2.61 4.24
CA GLN A 127 -8.40 -3.57 3.99
C GLN A 127 -8.26 -4.80 4.88
N GLY A 128 -7.04 -5.28 5.11
CA GLY A 128 -6.76 -6.37 6.05
C GLY A 128 -7.16 -6.02 7.48
N ALA A 129 -6.84 -4.82 7.95
CA ALA A 129 -7.23 -4.34 9.29
C ALA A 129 -8.75 -4.21 9.43
N GLU A 130 -9.43 -3.65 8.45
CA GLU A 130 -10.90 -3.55 8.42
C GLU A 130 -11.56 -4.92 8.48
N LEU A 131 -11.02 -5.89 7.73
CA LEU A 131 -11.55 -7.25 7.71
C LEU A 131 -11.36 -7.96 9.06
N ILE A 132 -10.20 -7.79 9.69
CA ILE A 132 -9.93 -8.33 11.04
C ILE A 132 -10.96 -7.78 12.04
N ASP A 133 -11.19 -6.49 12.06
CA ASP A 133 -12.14 -5.86 12.98
C ASP A 133 -13.59 -6.33 12.72
N THR A 134 -13.94 -6.49 11.46
CA THR A 134 -15.27 -7.00 11.05
C THR A 134 -15.49 -8.43 11.52
N ILE A 135 -14.53 -9.32 11.31
CA ILE A 135 -14.64 -10.73 11.72
C ILE A 135 -14.67 -10.83 13.26
N LYS A 136 -13.87 -10.03 13.96
CA LYS A 136 -13.95 -9.94 15.43
C LYS A 136 -15.35 -9.57 15.92
N ARG A 137 -16.04 -8.66 15.24
CA ARG A 137 -17.43 -8.31 15.57
C ARG A 137 -18.37 -9.49 15.37
N TYR A 138 -18.22 -10.25 14.29
CA TYR A 138 -19.00 -11.46 14.07
C TYR A 138 -18.77 -12.53 15.14
N VAL A 139 -17.52 -12.76 15.50
CA VAL A 139 -17.16 -13.72 16.56
C VAL A 139 -17.79 -13.30 17.90
N ARG A 140 -17.70 -12.03 18.26
CA ARG A 140 -18.31 -11.51 19.50
C ARG A 140 -19.84 -11.65 19.50
N ALA A 141 -20.47 -11.36 18.37
CA ALA A 141 -21.93 -11.49 18.23
C ALA A 141 -22.38 -12.94 18.40
N GLU A 142 -21.66 -13.90 17.82
CA GLU A 142 -21.98 -15.31 17.97
C GLU A 142 -21.72 -15.84 19.39
N LYS A 143 -20.67 -15.38 20.07
CA LYS A 143 -20.42 -15.70 21.47
C LYS A 143 -21.58 -15.25 22.35
N ARG A 144 -22.03 -14.01 22.20
CA ARG A 144 -23.17 -13.46 22.93
C ARG A 144 -24.46 -14.22 22.65
N ARG A 145 -24.68 -14.62 21.39
CA ARG A 145 -25.85 -15.42 21.01
C ARG A 145 -25.84 -16.78 21.68
N LYS A 146 -24.71 -17.47 21.73
CA LYS A 146 -24.56 -18.76 22.42
C LYS A 146 -24.78 -18.63 23.93
N GLU A 147 -24.20 -17.62 24.56
CA GLU A 147 -24.40 -17.36 26.00
C GLU A 147 -25.88 -17.15 26.33
N ARG A 148 -26.62 -16.42 25.50
CA ARG A 148 -28.08 -16.24 25.67
C ARG A 148 -28.86 -17.53 25.48
N THR A 149 -28.47 -18.36 24.55
CA THR A 149 -29.15 -19.65 24.28
C THR A 149 -28.85 -20.63 25.39
N ASP A 150 -27.62 -20.74 25.87
CA ASP A 150 -27.21 -21.61 26.97
C ASP A 150 -27.87 -21.17 28.31
N GLY A 151 -28.03 -19.85 28.49
CA GLY A 151 -28.74 -19.31 29.67
C GLY A 151 -30.23 -19.56 29.70
N LYS A 152 -30.88 -19.91 28.58
CA LYS A 152 -32.31 -20.22 28.49
C LYS A 152 -32.65 -21.68 28.70
N ILE A 153 -31.66 -22.56 28.73
CA ILE A 153 -31.82 -24.01 28.87
C ILE A 153 -31.85 -24.46 30.34
N LYS A 154 -31.68 -23.57 31.26
CA LYS A 154 -31.79 -23.83 32.68
C LYS A 154 -33.24 -23.79 33.18
#